data_438cc793c23c937159fa90be64e0a608
#
_entry.id   438cc793c23c937159fa90be64e0a608
#
_cell.length_a   1.000
_cell.length_b   1.000
_cell.length_c   1.000
_cell.angle_alpha   90.00
_cell.angle_beta   90.00
_cell.angle_gamma   90.00
#
_symmetry.space_group_name_H-M   'P 1'
#
loop_
_entity.id
_entity.type
_entity.pdbx_description
1 polymer ?
#
loop_
_entity_poly.entity_id
_entity_poly.type
_entity_poly.pdbx_seq_one_letter_code
_entity_poly.pdbx_strand_id
1 'polypeptide(L)'
;MPLFTQNKRIERVNSTAELFSKYPQLKESAKQFVSRSPEAVDTKQLLYIQQREFAATTPADNSVSILGSDDATTCHLVVLRHTGNMNLYRVSVCVCLHRVSVCVFVCVLVDCVCVCSAGSGATCLAHCDGSSTWTEVPLIVNAVTSRSSPVKEGRLELHLVGGFDDDRRTSHSLSLSILAAFQKQKEEIHLETCCITDMNDVIKDGIHRPVIYGIGVNVKTGHVFPASFSCRGPAEELRSARSFSGGQMVEVYDSSRELVKIDPCRWTPNKDMSFWLSQDDETILQYLSTSPHAEPPHFVHHIKSTIRFLLDHPTADGLFPAGQPQLYRRAEDGRWKRA
;
A
#
# COMPACT_ATOMS: atom_id res chain seq x y z
N MET A 1 -19.87 -11.01 5.61
CA MET A 1 -19.15 -11.71 6.69
C MET A 1 -18.33 -10.69 7.47
N PRO A 2 -17.86 -10.97 8.65
CA PRO A 2 -17.30 -9.96 9.51
C PRO A 2 -15.78 -9.77 9.33
N LEU A 3 -15.29 -8.58 9.71
CA LEU A 3 -13.89 -8.29 9.94
C LEU A 3 -13.49 -8.83 11.32
N PHE A 4 -12.35 -9.50 11.42
CA PHE A 4 -11.84 -10.12 12.64
C PHE A 4 -10.48 -9.55 13.05
N THR A 5 -10.11 -9.70 14.32
CA THR A 5 -8.76 -9.58 14.82
C THR A 5 -8.54 -10.63 15.91
N GLN A 6 -7.47 -11.44 15.80
CA GLN A 6 -7.20 -12.57 16.71
C GLN A 6 -8.46 -13.44 16.99
N ASN A 7 -9.16 -13.83 15.92
CA ASN A 7 -10.41 -14.61 15.94
C ASN A 7 -11.59 -13.96 16.68
N LYS A 8 -11.49 -12.69 17.08
CA LYS A 8 -12.62 -11.90 17.59
C LYS A 8 -13.19 -11.05 16.48
N ARG A 9 -14.50 -11.08 16.34
CA ARG A 9 -15.22 -10.21 15.39
C ARG A 9 -15.06 -8.76 15.80
N ILE A 10 -14.67 -7.90 14.84
CA ILE A 10 -14.67 -6.46 15.04
C ILE A 10 -16.08 -5.93 14.85
N GLU A 11 -16.65 -5.37 15.90
CA GLU A 11 -17.93 -4.68 15.87
C GLU A 11 -17.80 -3.32 15.17
N ARG A 12 -18.94 -2.77 14.77
CA ARG A 12 -18.98 -1.40 14.28
C ARG A 12 -18.52 -0.45 15.39
N VAL A 13 -17.59 0.41 15.05
CA VAL A 13 -17.07 1.44 15.94
C VAL A 13 -17.40 2.84 15.40
N ASN A 14 -17.51 3.81 16.29
CA ASN A 14 -17.82 5.19 15.94
C ASN A 14 -16.58 6.10 15.94
N SER A 15 -15.45 5.58 16.42
CA SER A 15 -14.16 6.28 16.43
C SER A 15 -12.99 5.30 16.43
N THR A 16 -11.82 5.76 15.99
CA THR A 16 -10.56 5.00 16.09
C THR A 16 -10.17 4.77 17.54
N ALA A 17 -10.43 5.71 18.44
CA ALA A 17 -10.21 5.55 19.87
C ALA A 17 -11.05 4.40 20.46
N GLU A 18 -12.33 4.27 20.05
CA GLU A 18 -13.19 3.15 20.43
C GLU A 18 -12.63 1.82 19.91
N LEU A 19 -12.15 1.78 18.66
CA LEU A 19 -11.52 0.60 18.08
C LEU A 19 -10.34 0.11 18.93
N PHE A 20 -9.41 1.00 19.24
CA PHE A 20 -8.20 0.67 20.01
C PHE A 20 -8.47 0.38 21.50
N SER A 21 -9.57 0.91 22.04
CA SER A 21 -10.03 0.57 23.40
C SER A 21 -10.63 -0.84 23.46
N LYS A 22 -11.46 -1.21 22.47
CA LYS A 22 -12.09 -2.54 22.40
C LYS A 22 -11.12 -3.64 21.98
N TYR A 23 -10.10 -3.30 21.18
CA TYR A 23 -9.13 -4.25 20.58
C TYR A 23 -7.69 -3.80 20.88
N PRO A 24 -7.21 -3.87 22.14
CA PRO A 24 -5.90 -3.35 22.55
C PRO A 24 -4.72 -4.01 21.83
N GLN A 25 -4.87 -5.25 21.32
CA GLN A 25 -3.87 -5.92 20.49
C GLN A 25 -3.56 -5.17 19.19
N LEU A 26 -4.53 -4.47 18.60
CA LEU A 26 -4.31 -3.64 17.43
C LEU A 26 -3.44 -2.43 17.77
N LYS A 27 -3.62 -1.87 18.96
CA LYS A 27 -2.78 -0.77 19.45
C LYS A 27 -1.32 -1.21 19.65
N GLU A 28 -1.13 -2.41 20.19
CA GLU A 28 0.22 -2.96 20.40
C GLU A 28 0.91 -3.28 19.06
N SER A 29 0.19 -3.88 18.12
CA SER A 29 0.68 -4.13 16.77
C SER A 29 1.07 -2.82 16.04
N ALA A 30 0.25 -1.76 16.19
CA ALA A 30 0.55 -0.45 15.62
C ALA A 30 1.82 0.16 16.21
N LYS A 31 2.01 0.13 17.53
CA LYS A 31 3.23 0.62 18.19
C LYS A 31 4.49 -0.10 17.71
N GLN A 32 4.43 -1.43 17.58
CA GLN A 32 5.53 -2.23 17.05
C GLN A 32 5.82 -1.87 15.59
N PHE A 33 4.79 -1.60 14.80
CA PHE A 33 4.96 -1.19 13.40
C PHE A 33 5.62 0.18 13.28
N VAL A 34 5.16 1.17 14.03
CA VAL A 34 5.70 2.54 14.04
C VAL A 34 7.15 2.61 14.55
N SER A 35 7.55 1.69 15.43
CA SER A 35 8.93 1.65 15.97
C SER A 35 9.97 1.14 14.97
N ARG A 36 9.54 0.57 13.83
CA ARG A 36 10.45 0.07 12.80
C ARG A 36 11.05 1.21 11.99
N SER A 37 12.34 1.12 11.71
CA SER A 37 12.98 2.04 10.76
C SER A 37 12.49 1.74 9.34
N PRO A 38 12.31 2.77 8.48
CA PRO A 38 12.02 2.56 7.07
C PRO A 38 13.10 1.70 6.40
N GLU A 39 12.67 0.73 5.60
CA GLU A 39 13.57 -0.15 4.85
C GLU A 39 13.91 0.45 3.49
N ALA A 40 15.17 0.29 3.08
CA ALA A 40 15.58 0.61 1.72
C ALA A 40 15.10 -0.49 0.77
N VAL A 41 14.45 -0.08 -0.32
CA VAL A 41 13.85 -1.00 -1.30
C VAL A 41 14.68 -1.00 -2.58
N ASP A 42 15.03 -2.19 -3.08
CA ASP A 42 15.59 -2.34 -4.42
C ASP A 42 14.53 -2.02 -5.47
N THR A 43 14.76 -0.93 -6.22
CA THR A 43 13.83 -0.46 -7.25
C THR A 43 13.68 -1.45 -8.41
N LYS A 44 14.61 -2.38 -8.58
CA LYS A 44 14.57 -3.38 -9.66
C LYS A 44 13.38 -4.32 -9.59
N GLN A 45 12.81 -4.55 -8.40
CA GLN A 45 11.66 -5.41 -8.21
C GLN A 45 10.46 -4.69 -7.63
N LEU A 46 10.53 -3.37 -7.55
CA LEU A 46 9.47 -2.51 -7.03
C LEU A 46 8.41 -2.21 -8.10
N LEU A 47 7.14 -2.41 -7.75
CA LEU A 47 6.03 -1.76 -8.41
C LEU A 47 5.48 -0.66 -7.48
N TYR A 48 5.65 0.59 -7.88
CA TYR A 48 5.16 1.74 -7.13
C TYR A 48 3.70 2.04 -7.49
N ILE A 49 2.87 2.22 -6.47
CA ILE A 49 1.44 2.54 -6.56
C ILE A 49 1.23 3.99 -6.13
N GLN A 50 0.63 4.81 -6.99
CA GLN A 50 0.29 6.20 -6.70
C GLN A 50 -1.09 6.32 -6.06
N GLN A 51 -1.44 7.52 -5.61
CA GLN A 51 -2.78 7.83 -5.11
C GLN A 51 -3.86 7.45 -6.13
N ARG A 52 -4.95 6.84 -5.65
CA ARG A 52 -6.04 6.26 -6.46
C ARG A 52 -5.60 5.16 -7.42
N GLU A 53 -4.61 4.42 -7.01
CA GLU A 53 -4.18 3.22 -7.72
C GLU A 53 -4.14 2.02 -6.79
N PHE A 54 -4.26 0.85 -7.39
CA PHE A 54 -3.91 -0.41 -6.74
C PHE A 54 -3.23 -1.35 -7.72
N ALA A 55 -2.55 -2.33 -7.18
CA ALA A 55 -2.00 -3.44 -7.93
C ALA A 55 -2.09 -4.71 -7.10
N ALA A 56 -2.37 -5.83 -7.77
CA ALA A 56 -2.37 -7.14 -7.15
C ALA A 56 -1.51 -8.11 -7.97
N THR A 57 -0.71 -8.90 -7.26
CA THR A 57 0.10 -9.95 -7.87
C THR A 57 0.28 -11.14 -6.92
N THR A 58 0.99 -12.17 -7.36
CA THR A 58 1.23 -13.40 -6.61
C THR A 58 2.72 -13.65 -6.40
N PRO A 59 3.12 -14.52 -5.47
CA PRO A 59 4.51 -14.90 -5.27
C PRO A 59 5.22 -15.50 -6.50
N ALA A 60 4.45 -15.94 -7.50
CA ALA A 60 4.97 -16.49 -8.75
C ALA A 60 5.40 -15.41 -9.77
N ASP A 61 5.11 -14.13 -9.49
CA ASP A 61 5.53 -13.02 -10.34
C ASP A 61 7.06 -12.90 -10.36
N ASN A 62 7.63 -12.82 -11.57
CA ASN A 62 9.08 -12.72 -11.78
C ASN A 62 9.54 -11.27 -11.88
N SER A 63 8.65 -10.36 -12.24
CA SER A 63 8.94 -8.94 -12.48
C SER A 63 8.78 -8.09 -11.24
N VAL A 64 7.88 -8.49 -10.32
CA VAL A 64 7.52 -7.73 -9.12
C VAL A 64 7.59 -8.60 -7.88
N SER A 65 8.39 -8.21 -6.91
CA SER A 65 8.41 -8.83 -5.59
C SER A 65 8.03 -7.89 -4.46
N ILE A 66 8.01 -6.58 -4.72
CA ILE A 66 7.61 -5.56 -3.75
C ILE A 66 6.57 -4.65 -4.39
N LEU A 67 5.43 -4.48 -3.71
CA LEU A 67 4.49 -3.40 -3.97
C LEU A 67 4.79 -2.29 -2.96
N GLY A 68 4.86 -1.05 -3.41
CA GLY A 68 5.20 0.09 -2.56
C GLY A 68 4.38 1.33 -2.88
N SER A 69 4.12 2.13 -1.87
CA SER A 69 3.48 3.45 -1.98
C SER A 69 3.90 4.33 -0.81
N ASP A 70 4.03 5.62 -1.04
CA ASP A 70 4.32 6.61 0.00
C ASP A 70 3.57 7.94 -0.22
N ASP A 71 4.02 9.01 0.46
CA ASP A 71 3.38 10.33 0.49
C ASP A 71 1.94 10.33 1.00
N ALA A 72 1.55 9.31 1.77
CA ALA A 72 0.26 9.26 2.42
C ALA A 72 0.25 10.16 3.67
N THR A 73 -0.37 11.34 3.57
CA THR A 73 -0.66 12.21 4.71
C THR A 73 -2.01 11.83 5.34
N THR A 74 -3.11 12.32 4.79
CA THR A 74 -4.47 11.91 5.22
C THR A 74 -4.94 10.61 4.56
N CYS A 75 -4.28 10.16 3.49
CA CYS A 75 -4.56 8.93 2.78
C CYS A 75 -4.23 7.67 3.60
N HIS A 76 -4.80 6.54 3.17
CA HIS A 76 -4.53 5.23 3.76
C HIS A 76 -3.96 4.27 2.72
N LEU A 77 -2.91 3.56 3.12
CA LEU A 77 -2.30 2.47 2.39
C LEU A 77 -2.93 1.16 2.87
N VAL A 78 -3.60 0.48 1.96
CA VAL A 78 -4.38 -0.72 2.24
C VAL A 78 -3.69 -1.91 1.61
N VAL A 79 -3.21 -2.84 2.44
CA VAL A 79 -2.70 -4.13 1.96
C VAL A 79 -3.72 -5.21 2.29
N LEU A 80 -4.19 -5.91 1.27
CA LEU A 80 -4.98 -7.13 1.43
C LEU A 80 -4.21 -8.28 0.79
N ARG A 81 -4.03 -9.36 1.53
CA ARG A 81 -3.34 -10.55 1.04
C ARG A 81 -4.07 -11.83 1.42
N HIS A 82 -3.94 -12.84 0.60
CA HIS A 82 -4.30 -14.20 0.95
C HIS A 82 -3.06 -14.95 1.40
N THR A 83 -3.07 -15.57 2.57
CA THR A 83 -1.88 -16.25 3.11
C THR A 83 -1.47 -17.50 2.33
N GLY A 84 -2.38 -18.06 1.52
CA GLY A 84 -2.14 -19.30 0.80
C GLY A 84 -1.96 -20.50 1.74
N ASN A 85 -1.43 -21.57 1.20
CA ASN A 85 -1.08 -22.76 1.98
C ASN A 85 0.15 -22.46 2.84
N MET A 86 -0.01 -22.46 4.16
CA MET A 86 1.12 -22.37 5.08
C MET A 86 1.79 -23.75 5.15
N ASN A 87 2.80 -23.98 4.30
CA ASN A 87 3.64 -25.14 4.46
C ASN A 87 4.56 -24.93 5.69
N LEU A 88 4.22 -25.59 6.79
CA LEU A 88 5.08 -25.66 7.97
C LEU A 88 6.25 -26.60 7.64
N TYR A 89 7.39 -26.05 7.28
CA TYR A 89 8.62 -26.85 7.18
C TYR A 89 9.23 -26.96 8.57
N ARG A 90 9.22 -28.17 9.11
CA ARG A 90 9.97 -28.52 10.33
C ARG A 90 11.42 -28.75 9.93
N VAL A 91 12.28 -27.75 10.17
CA VAL A 91 13.73 -27.91 9.95
C VAL A 91 14.35 -28.40 11.25
N SER A 92 14.70 -29.66 11.30
CA SER A 92 15.48 -30.23 12.41
C SER A 92 16.97 -29.97 12.14
N VAL A 93 17.56 -29.02 12.88
CA VAL A 93 19.01 -28.77 12.81
C VAL A 93 19.69 -29.63 13.87
N CYS A 94 20.46 -30.62 13.42
CA CYS A 94 21.30 -31.39 14.29
C CYS A 94 22.65 -30.68 14.46
N VAL A 95 22.91 -30.11 15.64
CA VAL A 95 24.21 -29.52 15.98
C VAL A 95 25.03 -30.59 16.72
N CYS A 96 26.01 -31.19 16.03
CA CYS A 96 26.99 -32.07 16.65
C CYS A 96 28.14 -31.27 17.26
N LEU A 97 28.20 -31.16 18.59
CA LEU A 97 29.34 -30.58 19.28
C LEU A 97 30.42 -31.67 19.48
N HIS A 98 31.52 -31.58 18.77
CA HIS A 98 32.70 -32.41 18.97
C HIS A 98 33.58 -31.79 20.08
N ARG A 99 33.69 -32.45 21.23
CA ARG A 99 34.77 -32.18 22.20
C ARG A 99 35.81 -33.31 22.11
N VAL A 100 37.03 -32.94 21.81
CA VAL A 100 38.19 -33.83 21.72
C VAL A 100 38.54 -34.29 23.14
N SER A 101 38.11 -35.47 23.58
CA SER A 101 38.69 -36.38 24.58
C SER A 101 37.71 -37.41 25.16
N VAL A 102 36.42 -37.28 24.99
CA VAL A 102 35.44 -38.36 25.34
C VAL A 102 34.30 -38.25 24.34
N CYS A 103 34.02 -39.33 23.62
CA CYS A 103 32.87 -39.38 22.70
C CYS A 103 31.55 -39.39 23.49
N VAL A 104 31.05 -38.21 23.86
CA VAL A 104 29.67 -38.03 24.29
C VAL A 104 28.93 -37.33 23.15
N PHE A 105 28.13 -38.10 22.42
CA PHE A 105 27.22 -37.55 21.43
C PHE A 105 26.04 -36.91 22.17
N VAL A 106 26.06 -35.61 22.37
CA VAL A 106 24.86 -34.83 22.77
C VAL A 106 24.21 -34.31 21.50
N CYS A 107 23.16 -34.99 21.07
CA CYS A 107 22.31 -34.50 19.98
C CYS A 107 21.28 -33.54 20.59
N VAL A 108 21.49 -32.23 20.44
CA VAL A 108 20.48 -31.24 20.80
C VAL A 108 19.62 -30.99 19.55
N LEU A 109 18.43 -31.58 19.54
CA LEU A 109 17.40 -31.24 18.55
C LEU A 109 16.80 -29.89 18.92
N VAL A 110 17.22 -28.84 18.24
CA VAL A 110 16.54 -27.56 18.31
C VAL A 110 15.47 -27.54 17.21
N ASP A 111 14.23 -27.78 17.63
CA ASP A 111 13.08 -27.60 16.73
C ASP A 111 12.87 -26.09 16.47
N CYS A 112 13.50 -25.56 15.44
CA CYS A 112 13.20 -24.24 14.95
C CYS A 112 12.06 -24.35 13.94
N VAL A 113 10.86 -23.93 14.34
CA VAL A 113 9.73 -23.82 13.42
C VAL A 113 9.93 -22.52 12.62
N CYS A 114 10.63 -22.62 11.49
CA CYS A 114 10.60 -21.56 10.50
C CYS A 114 9.24 -21.59 9.80
N VAL A 115 8.38 -20.64 10.11
CA VAL A 115 7.17 -20.39 9.33
C VAL A 115 7.61 -19.67 8.06
N CYS A 116 8.09 -20.41 7.08
CA CYS A 116 8.25 -19.89 5.74
C CYS A 116 6.87 -19.87 5.09
N SER A 117 6.21 -18.72 5.13
CA SER A 117 4.98 -18.49 4.39
C SER A 117 5.32 -18.43 2.89
N ALA A 118 5.59 -19.57 2.27
CA ALA A 118 5.59 -19.71 0.82
C ALA A 118 4.13 -19.81 0.36
N GLY A 119 3.34 -18.76 0.67
CA GLY A 119 1.93 -18.74 0.30
C GLY A 119 1.77 -18.56 -1.20
N SER A 120 0.91 -19.38 -1.81
CA SER A 120 0.46 -19.20 -3.20
C SER A 120 -0.57 -18.09 -3.34
N GLY A 121 -0.79 -17.29 -2.28
CA GLY A 121 -1.84 -16.30 -2.22
C GLY A 121 -1.46 -14.95 -2.82
N ALA A 122 -2.44 -14.30 -3.44
CA ALA A 122 -2.27 -12.97 -4.01
C ALA A 122 -2.11 -11.89 -2.93
N THR A 123 -1.37 -10.86 -3.24
CA THR A 123 -1.20 -9.65 -2.42
C THR A 123 -1.57 -8.42 -3.26
N CYS A 124 -2.39 -7.56 -2.68
CA CYS A 124 -2.79 -6.26 -3.24
C CYS A 124 -2.30 -5.14 -2.32
N LEU A 125 -1.80 -4.06 -2.90
CA LEU A 125 -1.59 -2.77 -2.24
C LEU A 125 -2.42 -1.72 -2.96
N ALA A 126 -3.13 -0.90 -2.22
CA ALA A 126 -3.92 0.23 -2.73
C ALA A 126 -3.63 1.50 -1.94
N HIS A 127 -3.66 2.66 -2.63
CA HIS A 127 -3.51 3.98 -2.03
C HIS A 127 -4.85 4.73 -2.08
N CYS A 128 -5.58 4.70 -0.96
CA CYS A 128 -6.93 5.22 -0.82
C CYS A 128 -6.93 6.64 -0.26
N ASP A 129 -7.57 7.57 -0.96
CA ASP A 129 -7.73 8.97 -0.53
C ASP A 129 -9.14 9.30 0.01
N GLY A 130 -10.02 8.33 0.01
CA GLY A 130 -11.39 8.47 0.51
C GLY A 130 -12.41 8.96 -0.51
N SER A 131 -12.01 9.18 -1.77
CA SER A 131 -12.92 9.68 -2.80
C SER A 131 -14.07 8.71 -3.13
N SER A 132 -13.85 7.41 -3.00
CA SER A 132 -14.81 6.38 -3.37
C SER A 132 -14.65 5.06 -2.61
N THR A 133 -14.42 5.09 -1.31
CA THR A 133 -14.10 3.91 -0.46
C THR A 133 -15.04 2.73 -0.67
N TRP A 134 -16.35 2.98 -0.87
CA TRP A 134 -17.35 1.93 -1.06
C TRP A 134 -17.24 1.18 -2.39
N THR A 135 -16.62 1.76 -3.39
CA THR A 135 -16.31 1.11 -4.67
C THR A 135 -14.89 0.55 -4.70
N GLU A 136 -13.96 1.19 -4.00
CA GLU A 136 -12.54 0.82 -3.94
C GLU A 136 -12.32 -0.49 -3.19
N VAL A 137 -12.91 -0.65 -2.01
CA VAL A 137 -12.75 -1.86 -1.18
C VAL A 137 -13.20 -3.14 -1.90
N PRO A 138 -14.37 -3.19 -2.57
CA PRO A 138 -14.73 -4.35 -3.40
C PRO A 138 -13.73 -4.66 -4.52
N LEU A 139 -13.11 -3.64 -5.16
CA LEU A 139 -12.08 -3.85 -6.18
C LEU A 139 -10.83 -4.52 -5.58
N ILE A 140 -10.39 -4.06 -4.41
CA ILE A 140 -9.24 -4.63 -3.68
C ILE A 140 -9.51 -6.09 -3.31
N VAL A 141 -10.68 -6.39 -2.76
CA VAL A 141 -11.08 -7.75 -2.37
C VAL A 141 -11.14 -8.66 -3.58
N ASN A 142 -11.78 -8.22 -4.67
CA ASN A 142 -11.86 -8.99 -5.92
C ASN A 142 -10.47 -9.23 -6.53
N ALA A 143 -9.57 -8.23 -6.48
CA ALA A 143 -8.23 -8.37 -7.02
C ALA A 143 -7.43 -9.49 -6.35
N VAL A 144 -7.59 -9.68 -5.04
CA VAL A 144 -6.94 -10.76 -4.29
C VAL A 144 -7.64 -12.09 -4.48
N THR A 145 -8.97 -12.12 -4.35
CA THR A 145 -9.73 -13.38 -4.40
C THR A 145 -9.72 -14.02 -5.78
N SER A 146 -9.76 -13.22 -6.85
CA SER A 146 -9.70 -13.72 -8.24
C SER A 146 -8.33 -14.32 -8.62
N ARG A 147 -7.26 -13.91 -7.94
CA ARG A 147 -5.89 -14.39 -8.16
C ARG A 147 -5.46 -15.47 -7.17
N SER A 148 -6.24 -15.69 -6.13
CA SER A 148 -5.96 -16.74 -5.14
C SER A 148 -6.56 -18.06 -5.63
N SER A 149 -5.81 -19.16 -5.41
CA SER A 149 -6.33 -20.50 -5.74
C SER A 149 -7.63 -20.79 -4.98
N PRO A 150 -8.61 -21.46 -5.60
CA PRO A 150 -9.84 -21.88 -4.93
C PRO A 150 -9.61 -22.93 -3.82
N VAL A 151 -8.37 -23.35 -3.60
CA VAL A 151 -8.02 -24.24 -2.48
C VAL A 151 -8.30 -23.51 -1.18
N LYS A 152 -9.12 -24.12 -0.33
CA LYS A 152 -9.69 -23.55 0.90
C LYS A 152 -8.70 -23.31 2.05
N GLU A 153 -7.40 -23.38 1.79
CA GLU A 153 -6.37 -23.23 2.81
C GLU A 153 -5.79 -21.82 2.78
N GLY A 154 -5.73 -21.19 3.94
CA GLY A 154 -5.30 -19.81 4.12
C GLY A 154 -6.45 -18.89 4.53
N ARG A 155 -6.10 -17.61 4.76
CA ARG A 155 -7.04 -16.56 5.14
C ARG A 155 -6.71 -15.23 4.47
N LEU A 156 -7.66 -14.32 4.42
CA LEU A 156 -7.42 -12.95 4.02
C LEU A 156 -6.91 -12.12 5.21
N GLU A 157 -5.75 -11.51 5.04
CA GLU A 157 -5.12 -10.61 6.01
C GLU A 157 -5.16 -9.18 5.49
N LEU A 158 -5.62 -8.27 6.34
CA LEU A 158 -5.73 -6.84 6.07
C LEU A 158 -4.71 -6.07 6.91
N HIS A 159 -3.96 -5.18 6.27
CA HIS A 159 -3.10 -4.22 6.94
C HIS A 159 -3.51 -2.82 6.51
N LEU A 160 -3.75 -1.94 7.47
CA LEU A 160 -4.11 -0.54 7.26
C LEU A 160 -3.04 0.35 7.87
N VAL A 161 -2.44 1.21 7.06
CA VAL A 161 -1.42 2.17 7.50
C VAL A 161 -1.70 3.53 6.87
N GLY A 162 -1.69 4.58 7.67
CA GLY A 162 -1.82 5.94 7.16
C GLY A 162 -2.77 6.83 7.95
N GLY A 163 -2.94 8.04 7.45
CA GLY A 163 -3.61 9.09 8.20
C GLY A 163 -2.83 9.49 9.46
N PHE A 164 -3.28 10.54 10.11
CA PHE A 164 -2.77 11.05 11.38
C PHE A 164 -3.89 11.83 12.08
N ASP A 165 -3.65 12.47 13.22
CA ASP A 165 -4.66 13.29 13.90
C ASP A 165 -4.74 14.69 13.26
N ASP A 166 -5.24 14.73 12.03
CA ASP A 166 -5.38 15.96 11.23
C ASP A 166 -6.53 16.84 11.75
N ASP A 167 -6.35 18.16 11.70
CA ASP A 167 -7.30 19.17 12.20
C ASP A 167 -8.71 19.02 11.63
N ARG A 168 -8.81 18.59 10.36
CA ARG A 168 -10.10 18.41 9.66
C ARG A 168 -10.75 17.06 9.93
N ARG A 169 -10.10 16.16 10.68
CA ARG A 169 -10.57 14.80 10.96
C ARG A 169 -10.80 13.95 9.69
N THR A 170 -10.13 14.30 8.60
CA THR A 170 -10.24 13.60 7.30
C THR A 170 -9.75 12.16 7.44
N SER A 171 -8.60 11.97 8.06
CA SER A 171 -8.02 10.65 8.32
C SER A 171 -8.93 9.75 9.15
N HIS A 172 -9.56 10.30 10.19
CA HIS A 172 -10.50 9.54 11.03
C HIS A 172 -11.73 9.10 10.25
N SER A 173 -12.31 10.00 9.46
CA SER A 173 -13.47 9.69 8.62
C SER A 173 -13.16 8.63 7.60
N LEU A 174 -11.98 8.70 6.97
CA LEU A 174 -11.52 7.71 6.00
C LEU A 174 -11.27 6.35 6.66
N SER A 175 -10.60 6.32 7.82
CA SER A 175 -10.39 5.10 8.59
C SER A 175 -11.70 4.35 8.88
N LEU A 176 -12.71 5.07 9.38
CA LEU A 176 -14.00 4.48 9.69
C LEU A 176 -14.73 4.01 8.43
N SER A 177 -14.62 4.75 7.33
CA SER A 177 -15.21 4.36 6.04
C SER A 177 -14.58 3.09 5.49
N ILE A 178 -13.24 2.96 5.52
CA ILE A 178 -12.52 1.77 5.09
C ILE A 178 -12.93 0.55 5.94
N LEU A 179 -12.89 0.69 7.27
CA LEU A 179 -13.29 -0.39 8.17
C LEU A 179 -14.73 -0.85 7.93
N ALA A 180 -15.66 0.10 7.78
CA ALA A 180 -17.06 -0.18 7.50
C ALA A 180 -17.26 -0.87 6.13
N ALA A 181 -16.49 -0.47 5.12
CA ALA A 181 -16.55 -1.09 3.79
C ALA A 181 -16.01 -2.53 3.82
N PHE A 182 -14.92 -2.81 4.55
CA PHE A 182 -14.43 -4.18 4.76
C PHE A 182 -15.39 -5.04 5.57
N GLN A 183 -16.05 -4.48 6.59
CA GLN A 183 -17.08 -5.21 7.36
C GLN A 183 -18.28 -5.66 6.53
N LYS A 184 -18.55 -5.03 5.40
CA LYS A 184 -19.64 -5.39 4.47
C LYS A 184 -19.25 -6.42 3.42
N GLN A 185 -17.99 -6.78 3.32
CA GLN A 185 -17.57 -7.80 2.35
C GLN A 185 -18.14 -9.17 2.71
N LYS A 186 -18.20 -10.07 1.72
CA LYS A 186 -18.68 -11.44 1.92
C LYS A 186 -17.63 -12.35 2.54
N GLU A 187 -16.38 -12.04 2.30
CA GLU A 187 -15.20 -12.78 2.71
C GLU A 187 -14.93 -12.55 4.21
N GLU A 188 -14.36 -13.56 4.85
CA GLU A 188 -13.78 -13.44 6.18
C GLU A 188 -12.39 -12.78 6.07
N ILE A 189 -12.21 -11.63 6.70
CA ILE A 189 -11.00 -10.82 6.61
C ILE A 189 -10.44 -10.58 8.01
N HIS A 190 -9.14 -10.80 8.19
CA HIS A 190 -8.44 -10.62 9.46
C HIS A 190 -7.60 -9.36 9.44
N LEU A 191 -7.92 -8.39 10.30
CA LEU A 191 -7.15 -7.17 10.50
C LEU A 191 -5.93 -7.47 11.38
N GLU A 192 -4.75 -7.48 10.77
CA GLU A 192 -3.48 -7.82 11.41
C GLU A 192 -2.69 -6.58 11.84
N THR A 193 -2.64 -5.56 10.99
CA THR A 193 -1.99 -4.28 11.29
C THR A 193 -2.99 -3.15 11.13
N CYS A 194 -3.06 -2.29 12.13
CA CYS A 194 -3.94 -1.12 12.11
C CYS A 194 -3.19 0.10 12.65
N CYS A 195 -2.26 0.62 11.84
CA CYS A 195 -1.44 1.77 12.18
C CYS A 195 -2.04 3.02 11.52
N ILE A 196 -3.14 3.51 12.08
CA ILE A 196 -3.96 4.57 11.50
C ILE A 196 -4.20 5.70 12.51
N THR A 197 -4.40 6.92 11.99
CA THR A 197 -4.75 8.10 12.80
C THR A 197 -3.88 8.27 14.04
N ASP A 198 -4.43 8.23 15.25
CA ASP A 198 -3.73 8.41 16.53
C ASP A 198 -2.53 7.45 16.72
N MET A 199 -2.55 6.28 16.05
CA MET A 199 -1.44 5.32 16.11
C MET A 199 -0.34 5.61 15.09
N ASN A 200 -0.57 6.50 14.15
CA ASN A 200 0.40 6.96 13.16
C ASN A 200 0.70 8.46 13.31
N ASP A 201 0.52 9.02 14.50
CA ASP A 201 0.63 10.45 14.78
C ASP A 201 1.84 10.76 15.66
N VAL A 202 2.49 11.86 15.35
CA VAL A 202 3.53 12.46 16.19
C VAL A 202 3.40 13.97 16.19
N ILE A 203 3.55 14.57 17.37
CA ILE A 203 3.57 16.02 17.53
C ILE A 203 5.02 16.50 17.48
N LYS A 204 5.32 17.36 16.51
CA LYS A 204 6.60 18.07 16.40
C LYS A 204 6.31 19.58 16.35
N ASP A 205 6.92 20.33 17.26
CA ASP A 205 6.74 21.78 17.38
C ASP A 205 5.25 22.20 17.50
N GLY A 206 4.46 21.38 18.21
CA GLY A 206 3.03 21.61 18.40
C GLY A 206 2.15 21.23 17.18
N ILE A 207 2.72 20.65 16.13
CA ILE A 207 2.04 20.28 14.89
C ILE A 207 1.97 18.76 14.78
N HIS A 208 0.77 18.24 14.52
CA HIS A 208 0.52 16.84 14.23
C HIS A 208 1.07 16.44 12.85
N ARG A 209 1.71 15.28 12.75
CA ARG A 209 2.27 14.74 11.49
C ARG A 209 2.19 13.22 11.49
N PRO A 210 2.06 12.57 10.33
CA PRO A 210 2.23 11.13 10.23
C PRO A 210 3.63 10.71 10.68
N VAL A 211 3.74 9.56 11.36
CA VAL A 211 5.03 8.91 11.59
C VAL A 211 5.47 8.15 10.35
N ILE A 212 4.53 7.42 9.72
CA ILE A 212 4.76 6.63 8.53
C ILE A 212 3.97 7.26 7.38
N TYR A 213 4.69 7.64 6.33
CA TYR A 213 4.14 8.17 5.09
C TYR A 213 4.03 7.11 3.99
N GLY A 214 4.71 5.99 4.12
CA GLY A 214 4.78 4.97 3.09
C GLY A 214 5.12 3.59 3.61
N ILE A 215 4.70 2.59 2.85
CA ILE A 215 4.96 1.18 3.14
C ILE A 215 5.39 0.43 1.89
N GLY A 216 6.17 -0.62 2.11
CA GLY A 216 6.38 -1.71 1.17
C GLY A 216 5.72 -2.98 1.66
N VAL A 217 5.30 -3.83 0.73
CA VAL A 217 4.91 -5.21 1.01
C VAL A 217 5.67 -6.17 0.12
N ASN A 218 6.37 -7.11 0.72
CA ASN A 218 7.03 -8.19 0.00
C ASN A 218 5.98 -9.26 -0.37
N VAL A 219 5.72 -9.41 -1.65
CA VAL A 219 4.68 -10.32 -2.17
C VAL A 219 4.97 -11.78 -1.83
N LYS A 220 6.26 -12.16 -1.80
CA LYS A 220 6.67 -13.55 -1.54
C LYS A 220 6.54 -13.96 -0.08
N THR A 221 6.87 -13.04 0.84
CA THR A 221 6.85 -13.32 2.28
C THR A 221 5.60 -12.79 2.98
N GLY A 222 4.92 -11.80 2.37
CA GLY A 222 3.83 -11.07 3.00
C GLY A 222 4.28 -10.04 4.04
N HIS A 223 5.60 -9.81 4.18
CA HIS A 223 6.12 -8.83 5.12
C HIS A 223 5.74 -7.41 4.70
N VAL A 224 5.03 -6.71 5.57
CA VAL A 224 4.68 -5.29 5.43
C VAL A 224 5.61 -4.47 6.32
N PHE A 225 6.21 -3.41 5.76
CA PHE A 225 7.23 -2.62 6.44
C PHE A 225 7.14 -1.14 6.04
N PRO A 226 7.55 -0.20 6.92
CA PRO A 226 7.68 1.20 6.58
C PRO A 226 8.74 1.40 5.49
N ALA A 227 8.44 2.22 4.48
CA ALA A 227 9.34 2.48 3.37
C ALA A 227 9.11 3.86 2.76
N SER A 228 10.11 4.35 2.02
CA SER A 228 10.02 5.52 1.16
C SER A 228 10.69 5.22 -0.18
N PHE A 229 10.24 5.90 -1.25
CA PHE A 229 10.63 5.54 -2.59
C PHE A 229 11.09 6.76 -3.38
N SER A 230 12.27 6.64 -3.99
CA SER A 230 12.81 7.67 -4.91
C SER A 230 12.38 7.46 -6.37
N CYS A 231 11.82 6.29 -6.70
CA CYS A 231 11.36 5.94 -8.04
C CYS A 231 9.88 5.59 -8.01
N ARG A 232 9.07 6.31 -8.77
CA ARG A 232 7.61 6.15 -8.82
C ARG A 232 7.12 5.34 -10.01
N GLY A 233 8.03 4.70 -10.74
CA GLY A 233 7.72 3.84 -11.88
C GLY A 233 7.43 4.60 -13.17
N PRO A 234 6.86 3.93 -14.19
CA PRO A 234 6.67 4.53 -15.51
C PRO A 234 5.52 5.53 -15.53
N ALA A 235 5.62 6.51 -16.43
CA ALA A 235 4.60 7.52 -16.72
C ALA A 235 4.06 8.23 -15.46
N GLU A 236 4.96 8.61 -14.56
CA GLU A 236 4.63 9.22 -13.28
C GLU A 236 3.70 10.41 -13.43
N GLU A 237 4.01 11.35 -14.32
CA GLU A 237 3.21 12.57 -14.52
C GLU A 237 1.82 12.25 -15.09
N LEU A 238 1.70 11.29 -16.00
CA LEU A 238 0.40 10.87 -16.54
C LEU A 238 -0.49 10.28 -15.45
N ARG A 239 0.07 9.43 -14.60
CA ARG A 239 -0.63 8.78 -13.49
C ARG A 239 -1.06 9.82 -12.44
N SER A 240 -0.16 10.76 -12.13
CA SER A 240 -0.45 11.89 -11.24
C SER A 240 -1.53 12.82 -11.81
N ALA A 241 -1.45 13.15 -13.11
CA ALA A 241 -2.45 13.99 -13.79
C ALA A 241 -3.83 13.33 -13.78
N ARG A 242 -3.92 12.03 -13.99
CA ARG A 242 -5.18 11.27 -13.89
C ARG A 242 -5.79 11.40 -12.49
N SER A 243 -5.00 11.19 -11.44
CA SER A 243 -5.46 11.30 -10.05
C SER A 243 -5.87 12.73 -9.71
N PHE A 244 -5.04 13.71 -10.05
CA PHE A 244 -5.28 15.13 -9.81
C PHE A 244 -6.55 15.64 -10.50
N SER A 245 -6.86 15.10 -11.69
CA SER A 245 -8.06 15.45 -12.46
C SER A 245 -9.33 14.72 -11.98
N GLY A 246 -9.32 14.06 -10.84
CA GLY A 246 -10.49 13.41 -10.26
C GLY A 246 -10.76 11.99 -10.79
N GLY A 247 -9.76 11.32 -11.39
CA GLY A 247 -9.88 9.95 -11.83
C GLY A 247 -10.22 8.97 -10.69
N GLN A 248 -11.01 7.95 -11.00
CA GLN A 248 -11.32 6.87 -10.04
C GLN A 248 -10.10 5.98 -9.79
N MET A 249 -10.17 5.19 -8.71
CA MET A 249 -9.16 4.17 -8.44
C MET A 249 -9.10 3.12 -9.54
N VAL A 250 -7.90 2.79 -9.98
CA VAL A 250 -7.65 1.84 -11.08
C VAL A 250 -6.55 0.84 -10.73
N GLU A 251 -6.64 -0.36 -11.30
CA GLU A 251 -5.56 -1.33 -11.29
C GLU A 251 -4.49 -0.95 -12.32
N VAL A 252 -3.23 -0.86 -11.89
CA VAL A 252 -2.12 -0.42 -12.75
C VAL A 252 -1.18 -1.57 -13.15
N TYR A 253 -1.53 -2.82 -12.83
CA TYR A 253 -0.68 -3.97 -13.12
C TYR A 253 -1.46 -5.17 -13.63
N ASP A 254 -1.10 -5.64 -14.81
CA ASP A 254 -1.54 -6.91 -15.36
C ASP A 254 -0.56 -8.01 -14.95
N SER A 255 -0.86 -8.69 -13.83
CA SER A 255 0.00 -9.73 -13.27
C SER A 255 0.08 -10.98 -14.14
N SER A 256 -0.88 -11.21 -15.04
CA SER A 256 -0.86 -12.35 -15.98
C SER A 256 0.14 -12.16 -17.10
N ARG A 257 0.43 -10.91 -17.46
CA ARG A 257 1.37 -10.52 -18.52
C ARG A 257 2.66 -9.88 -17.97
N GLU A 258 2.71 -9.67 -16.66
CA GLU A 258 3.78 -8.95 -15.94
C GLU A 258 4.05 -7.54 -16.54
N LEU A 259 2.98 -6.79 -16.80
CA LEU A 259 3.04 -5.46 -17.40
C LEU A 259 2.41 -4.41 -16.50
N VAL A 260 3.06 -3.25 -16.39
CA VAL A 260 2.34 -2.04 -15.94
C VAL A 260 1.44 -1.60 -17.08
N LYS A 261 0.16 -1.40 -16.76
CA LYS A 261 -0.90 -1.04 -17.69
C LYS A 261 -1.54 0.26 -17.26
N ILE A 262 -1.49 1.25 -18.10
CA ILE A 262 -2.16 2.53 -17.88
C ILE A 262 -3.27 2.63 -18.91
N ASP A 263 -4.50 2.42 -18.44
CA ASP A 263 -5.69 2.48 -19.29
C ASP A 263 -5.99 3.93 -19.72
N PRO A 264 -6.61 4.10 -20.89
CA PRO A 264 -7.07 5.39 -21.35
C PRO A 264 -7.90 6.13 -20.29
N CYS A 265 -7.53 7.36 -20.01
CA CYS A 265 -8.24 8.24 -19.10
C CYS A 265 -8.63 9.51 -19.83
N ARG A 266 -9.47 10.32 -19.20
CA ARG A 266 -9.94 11.58 -19.75
C ARG A 266 -9.91 12.66 -18.69
N TRP A 267 -9.54 13.85 -19.11
CA TRP A 267 -9.73 15.09 -18.38
C TRP A 267 -10.12 16.21 -19.35
N THR A 268 -10.68 17.26 -18.81
CA THR A 268 -11.01 18.47 -19.58
C THR A 268 -9.96 19.54 -19.31
N PRO A 269 -9.63 20.37 -20.31
CA PRO A 269 -8.74 21.50 -20.09
C PRO A 269 -9.27 22.39 -18.96
N ASN A 270 -8.41 22.67 -17.99
CA ASN A 270 -8.72 23.63 -16.94
C ASN A 270 -7.91 24.91 -17.17
N LYS A 271 -8.61 26.01 -17.47
CA LYS A 271 -7.98 27.31 -17.77
C LYS A 271 -7.24 27.91 -16.57
N ASP A 272 -7.61 27.49 -15.35
CA ASP A 272 -7.03 28.03 -14.13
C ASP A 272 -5.71 27.32 -13.72
N MET A 273 -5.31 26.26 -14.44
CA MET A 273 -4.08 25.53 -14.12
C MET A 273 -2.84 26.40 -14.23
N SER A 274 -2.76 27.31 -15.22
CA SER A 274 -1.62 28.21 -15.37
C SER A 274 -1.49 29.22 -14.21
N PHE A 275 -2.60 29.58 -13.57
CA PHE A 275 -2.62 30.42 -12.38
C PHE A 275 -1.79 29.79 -11.26
N TRP A 276 -1.95 28.50 -11.01
CA TRP A 276 -1.24 27.80 -9.94
C TRP A 276 0.27 27.76 -10.16
N LEU A 277 0.76 27.70 -11.41
CA LEU A 277 2.20 27.73 -11.68
C LEU A 277 2.84 29.08 -11.36
N SER A 278 2.05 30.15 -11.35
CA SER A 278 2.54 31.49 -11.01
C SER A 278 2.54 31.78 -9.50
N GLN A 279 1.95 30.88 -8.70
CA GLN A 279 1.89 31.04 -7.24
C GLN A 279 3.20 30.61 -6.59
N ASP A 280 3.50 31.21 -5.43
CA ASP A 280 4.58 30.76 -4.56
C ASP A 280 4.28 29.39 -3.93
N ASP A 281 5.31 28.79 -3.36
CA ASP A 281 5.23 27.45 -2.81
C ASP A 281 4.31 27.38 -1.60
N GLU A 282 4.25 28.43 -0.78
CA GLU A 282 3.40 28.50 0.41
C GLU A 282 1.91 28.53 0.00
N THR A 283 1.56 29.32 -1.01
CA THR A 283 0.20 29.39 -1.56
C THR A 283 -0.23 28.03 -2.12
N ILE A 284 0.63 27.35 -2.90
CA ILE A 284 0.33 26.02 -3.43
C ILE A 284 0.11 25.03 -2.30
N LEU A 285 0.99 25.02 -1.32
CA LEU A 285 0.92 24.13 -0.17
C LEU A 285 -0.39 24.35 0.61
N GLN A 286 -0.73 25.60 0.88
CA GLN A 286 -1.92 25.97 1.66
C GLN A 286 -3.24 25.60 0.97
N TYR A 287 -3.32 25.72 -0.35
CA TYR A 287 -4.59 25.57 -1.08
C TYR A 287 -4.74 24.25 -1.84
N LEU A 288 -3.65 23.58 -2.18
CA LEU A 288 -3.69 22.31 -2.91
C LEU A 288 -3.38 21.07 -2.04
N SER A 289 -3.01 21.28 -0.78
CA SER A 289 -2.88 20.19 0.20
C SER A 289 -4.08 20.10 1.13
N THR A 290 -4.39 18.89 1.55
CA THR A 290 -5.34 18.63 2.66
C THR A 290 -4.70 18.82 4.02
N SER A 291 -3.36 18.81 4.12
CA SER A 291 -2.57 18.87 5.35
C SER A 291 -1.26 19.63 5.14
N PRO A 292 -1.29 20.96 4.90
CA PRO A 292 -0.12 21.74 4.49
C PRO A 292 1.13 21.54 5.36
N HIS A 293 0.95 21.43 6.67
CA HIS A 293 2.06 21.29 7.62
C HIS A 293 2.65 19.87 7.69
N ALA A 294 1.96 18.89 7.14
CA ALA A 294 2.36 17.48 7.17
C ALA A 294 2.95 16.98 5.85
N GLU A 295 2.87 17.77 4.78
CA GLU A 295 3.34 17.34 3.46
C GLU A 295 4.86 17.14 3.41
N PRO A 296 5.34 16.17 2.63
CA PRO A 296 6.77 15.98 2.40
C PRO A 296 7.37 17.15 1.62
N PRO A 297 8.69 17.41 1.75
CA PRO A 297 9.34 18.58 1.13
C PRO A 297 9.19 18.68 -0.40
N HIS A 298 9.00 17.56 -1.09
CA HIS A 298 8.86 17.51 -2.54
C HIS A 298 7.42 17.71 -3.05
N PHE A 299 6.43 17.83 -2.16
CA PHE A 299 5.01 17.94 -2.50
C PHE A 299 4.74 19.04 -3.55
N VAL A 300 5.20 20.27 -3.29
CA VAL A 300 4.96 21.40 -4.19
C VAL A 300 5.59 21.19 -5.56
N HIS A 301 6.80 20.64 -5.60
CA HIS A 301 7.46 20.30 -6.86
C HIS A 301 6.65 19.28 -7.66
N HIS A 302 6.13 18.25 -6.99
CA HIS A 302 5.29 17.21 -7.61
C HIS A 302 3.98 17.82 -8.18
N ILE A 303 3.31 18.66 -7.40
CA ILE A 303 2.09 19.36 -7.86
C ILE A 303 2.39 20.24 -9.07
N LYS A 304 3.46 21.04 -9.04
CA LYS A 304 3.85 21.89 -10.20
C LYS A 304 4.19 21.05 -11.43
N SER A 305 4.85 19.91 -11.28
CA SER A 305 5.13 18.97 -12.38
C SER A 305 3.84 18.42 -12.99
N THR A 306 2.91 17.98 -12.14
CA THR A 306 1.60 17.50 -12.58
C THR A 306 0.81 18.56 -13.34
N ILE A 307 0.80 19.81 -12.84
CA ILE A 307 0.12 20.93 -13.50
C ILE A 307 0.76 21.26 -14.87
N ARG A 308 2.10 21.26 -14.97
CA ARG A 308 2.79 21.44 -16.26
C ARG A 308 2.40 20.36 -17.25
N PHE A 309 2.38 19.11 -16.81
CA PHE A 309 1.95 18.00 -17.65
C PHE A 309 0.51 18.20 -18.17
N LEU A 310 -0.42 18.64 -17.34
CA LEU A 310 -1.80 18.93 -17.73
C LEU A 310 -1.92 20.11 -18.70
N LEU A 311 -1.04 21.10 -18.61
CA LEU A 311 -0.98 22.21 -19.57
C LEU A 311 -0.39 21.78 -20.91
N ASP A 312 0.64 20.94 -20.90
CA ASP A 312 1.26 20.37 -22.11
C ASP A 312 0.31 19.38 -22.81
N HIS A 313 -0.57 18.74 -22.04
CA HIS A 313 -1.55 17.78 -22.50
C HIS A 313 -2.97 18.18 -22.05
N PRO A 314 -3.60 19.21 -22.67
CA PRO A 314 -4.92 19.71 -22.25
C PRO A 314 -6.03 18.67 -22.30
N THR A 315 -5.86 17.63 -23.11
CA THR A 315 -6.68 16.41 -23.11
C THR A 315 -5.78 15.19 -23.14
N ALA A 316 -6.28 14.06 -22.64
CA ALA A 316 -5.54 12.81 -22.64
C ALA A 316 -5.52 12.08 -24.00
N ASP A 317 -6.29 12.54 -24.99
CA ASP A 317 -6.52 11.80 -26.25
C ASP A 317 -5.23 11.50 -27.03
N GLY A 318 -4.30 12.46 -27.06
CA GLY A 318 -3.00 12.31 -27.71
C GLY A 318 -2.05 11.32 -27.01
N LEU A 319 -2.31 11.01 -25.75
CA LEU A 319 -1.49 10.09 -24.94
C LEU A 319 -1.88 8.63 -25.16
N PHE A 320 -3.08 8.38 -25.72
CA PHE A 320 -3.64 7.05 -25.94
C PHE A 320 -4.05 6.85 -27.39
N PRO A 321 -3.10 6.70 -28.33
CA PRO A 321 -3.40 6.50 -29.76
C PRO A 321 -4.39 5.35 -29.97
N ALA A 322 -5.42 5.59 -30.76
CA ALA A 322 -6.52 4.64 -31.01
C ALA A 322 -7.22 4.11 -29.73
N GLY A 323 -7.15 4.87 -28.64
CA GLY A 323 -7.74 4.47 -27.35
C GLY A 323 -7.04 3.27 -26.71
N GLN A 324 -5.80 2.95 -27.09
CA GLN A 324 -5.06 1.81 -26.56
C GLN A 324 -4.34 2.19 -25.25
N PRO A 325 -4.25 1.25 -24.28
CA PRO A 325 -3.51 1.47 -23.04
C PRO A 325 -2.02 1.63 -23.29
N GLN A 326 -1.34 2.37 -22.44
CA GLN A 326 0.12 2.37 -22.40
C GLN A 326 0.59 1.17 -21.59
N LEU A 327 1.49 0.37 -22.16
CA LEU A 327 2.03 -0.84 -21.55
C LEU A 327 3.53 -0.66 -21.32
N TYR A 328 3.99 -1.11 -20.13
CA TYR A 328 5.41 -1.08 -19.79
C TYR A 328 5.84 -2.43 -19.25
N ARG A 329 6.97 -2.91 -19.75
CA ARG A 329 7.61 -4.15 -19.31
C ARG A 329 8.87 -3.86 -18.51
N ARG A 330 9.15 -4.70 -17.54
CA ARG A 330 10.42 -4.65 -16.81
C ARG A 330 11.55 -5.13 -17.74
N ALA A 331 12.59 -4.31 -17.90
CA ALA A 331 13.79 -4.68 -18.64
C ALA A 331 14.81 -5.35 -17.70
N GLU A 332 15.83 -5.97 -18.27
CA GLU A 332 16.91 -6.64 -17.53
C GLU A 332 17.67 -5.69 -16.56
N ASP A 333 17.74 -4.40 -16.89
CA ASP A 333 18.31 -3.37 -16.04
C ASP A 333 17.39 -2.98 -14.85
N GLY A 334 16.22 -3.60 -14.71
CA GLY A 334 15.24 -3.33 -13.69
C GLY A 334 14.36 -2.11 -13.95
N ARG A 335 14.53 -1.41 -15.06
CA ARG A 335 13.70 -0.25 -15.43
C ARG A 335 12.45 -0.68 -16.18
N TRP A 336 11.40 0.11 -16.06
CA TRP A 336 10.20 -0.06 -16.86
C TRP A 336 10.41 0.60 -18.23
N LYS A 337 10.22 -0.16 -19.31
CA LYS A 337 10.30 0.34 -20.70
C LYS A 337 8.97 0.10 -21.39
N ARG A 338 8.59 1.02 -22.27
CA ARG A 338 7.36 0.90 -23.05
C ARG A 338 7.40 -0.39 -23.87
N ALA A 339 6.31 -1.19 -23.80
CA ALA A 339 6.18 -2.47 -24.48
C ALA A 339 5.55 -2.32 -25.86
#